data_dce123291932d78d3857385eecd7f963
#
_entry.id   dce123291932d78d3857385eecd7f963
#
_cell.length_a   1.000
_cell.length_b   1.000
_cell.length_c   1.000
_cell.angle_alpha   90.00
_cell.angle_beta   90.00
_cell.angle_gamma   90.00
#
_symmetry.space_group_name_H-M   'P 1'
#
loop_
_entity.id
_entity.type
_entity.pdbx_description
1 polymer ?
#
loop_
_entity_poly.entity_id
_entity_poly.type
_entity_poly.pdbx_seq_one_letter_code
_entity_poly.pdbx_strand_id
1 'polypeptide(L)'
;ESAGGEEMNIVAVNMSFNQPNFFYDGNGSTVTQLSDGTYNATEITSRILGNGYGDSQYWKVATDNDIILVNSAGNRGFDHAGDPGIWAVEEDNNGNLILGGKMVIVGSWDGTGVAGNKAGHVCLNINTSNNTCNDTHRLSEFYILAPGSHINSTIPTGMGNNGNDTATMSGTSMSAPHVTGAFGVLNQMWPYMNGENLVKLVMNTADKNLTGYNVNIHGQGLLDLDEATKPQGAVGLATSGRVDHPTVSLNNTYFSTGTSAPSSLLNLKIMVLDEYDRNYYMDLGSSFSVKDNRKFSDVQMLVDNKNTFLPHNQMYGSFAQGGQYDLIKNYNFGLYTGENGSGDYSANVGKDFYFNNKFKLKTSLAHMSEQDTWLGNSSDGILAVGDNNDTTSANIGVAYQLGNNVLSLDYSKGFTDVNTVDNSLIKSFSDIETESYRLAYEIHKDKHTTFGWSFSLPSHITSGTMDLEVAESVNIDGTINYTDIKSNLAQGTKEKNIGFYYNKAGEEELDASFNFTAEYRMDKSGVANNNGVELGLNFVKKFAGNCKFLWMKNPKCFEKDANGKEVLKADLFGKNTDNATAHGLVYDLETDKFIPIKK
;
A
#
# COMPACT_ATOMS: atom_id res chain seq x y z
N GLU A 1 3.48 -49.99 -1.61
CA GLU A 1 4.69 -50.32 -2.39
C GLU A 1 4.48 -49.82 -3.82
N SER A 2 5.28 -48.87 -4.28
CA SER A 2 5.22 -48.33 -5.62
C SER A 2 5.70 -49.39 -6.62
N ALA A 3 4.87 -49.75 -7.56
CA ALA A 3 5.32 -50.46 -8.73
C ALA A 3 6.08 -49.47 -9.63
N GLY A 4 7.31 -49.10 -9.28
CA GLY A 4 8.10 -48.22 -10.12
C GLY A 4 9.03 -47.22 -9.45
N GLY A 5 9.11 -47.18 -8.10
CA GLY A 5 10.09 -46.32 -7.40
C GLY A 5 9.78 -44.81 -7.37
N GLU A 6 8.59 -44.39 -7.77
CA GLU A 6 8.12 -43.02 -7.52
C GLU A 6 7.45 -43.01 -6.14
N GLU A 7 7.91 -42.13 -5.24
CA GLU A 7 7.23 -41.85 -3.98
C GLU A 7 5.89 -41.21 -4.30
N MET A 8 4.78 -41.91 -3.98
CA MET A 8 3.46 -41.31 -4.08
C MET A 8 3.26 -40.37 -2.89
N ASN A 9 3.07 -39.07 -3.17
CA ASN A 9 2.70 -38.11 -2.15
C ASN A 9 1.20 -38.26 -1.82
N ILE A 10 0.90 -38.89 -0.68
CA ILE A 10 -0.48 -39.05 -0.19
C ILE A 10 -0.83 -37.85 0.66
N VAL A 11 -1.74 -37.01 0.18
CA VAL A 11 -2.19 -35.77 0.88
C VAL A 11 -3.30 -36.08 1.88
N ALA A 12 -4.28 -36.91 1.49
CA ALA A 12 -5.43 -37.23 2.32
C ALA A 12 -5.91 -38.66 2.08
N VAL A 13 -6.46 -39.25 3.10
CA VAL A 13 -7.06 -40.60 3.07
C VAL A 13 -8.54 -40.49 3.35
N ASN A 14 -9.37 -41.01 2.43
CA ASN A 14 -10.81 -41.11 2.60
C ASN A 14 -11.18 -42.32 3.47
N MET A 15 -11.87 -42.07 4.57
CA MET A 15 -12.28 -43.06 5.54
C MET A 15 -13.81 -43.10 5.62
N SER A 16 -14.46 -43.60 4.54
CA SER A 16 -15.92 -43.72 4.44
C SER A 16 -16.45 -44.93 5.24
N PHE A 17 -15.93 -45.14 6.42
CA PHE A 17 -16.38 -46.18 7.35
C PHE A 17 -16.44 -45.63 8.77
N ASN A 18 -17.35 -46.18 9.55
CA ASN A 18 -17.36 -46.03 11.00
C ASN A 18 -17.63 -47.40 11.60
N GLN A 19 -17.07 -47.64 12.73
CA GLN A 19 -17.58 -48.71 13.54
C GLN A 19 -19.00 -48.38 14.01
N PRO A 20 -19.96 -49.30 13.93
CA PRO A 20 -21.26 -49.07 14.56
C PRO A 20 -20.97 -48.75 16.02
N ASN A 21 -21.66 -47.71 16.54
CA ASN A 21 -21.46 -47.10 17.85
C ASN A 21 -21.69 -48.10 19.02
N PHE A 22 -20.94 -49.15 19.02
CA PHE A 22 -20.75 -49.96 20.22
C PHE A 22 -19.54 -49.39 20.94
N PHE A 23 -19.81 -48.42 21.80
CA PHE A 23 -18.82 -48.09 22.81
C PHE A 23 -18.64 -49.34 23.69
N TYR A 24 -17.53 -50.02 23.53
CA TYR A 24 -17.14 -51.04 24.48
C TYR A 24 -16.48 -50.36 25.66
N ASP A 25 -16.96 -50.64 26.88
CA ASP A 25 -16.14 -50.37 28.05
C ASP A 25 -14.83 -51.14 27.92
N GLY A 26 -13.74 -50.71 28.55
CA GLY A 26 -12.44 -51.41 28.47
C GLY A 26 -12.49 -52.88 28.83
N ASN A 27 -13.65 -53.42 29.23
CA ASN A 27 -13.91 -54.83 29.57
C ASN A 27 -14.80 -55.54 28.55
N GLY A 28 -15.10 -54.90 27.40
CA GLY A 28 -15.90 -55.52 26.34
C GLY A 28 -17.43 -55.34 26.49
N SER A 29 -17.88 -54.56 27.44
CA SER A 29 -19.33 -54.27 27.63
C SER A 29 -19.78 -53.09 26.73
N THR A 30 -20.94 -53.22 26.12
CA THR A 30 -21.55 -52.17 25.31
C THR A 30 -22.07 -51.01 26.16
N VAL A 31 -21.85 -49.79 25.73
CA VAL A 31 -22.47 -48.59 26.37
C VAL A 31 -24.00 -48.69 26.24
N THR A 32 -24.68 -48.51 27.36
CA THR A 32 -26.14 -48.67 27.42
C THR A 32 -26.85 -47.57 26.67
N GLN A 33 -27.63 -47.91 25.64
CA GLN A 33 -28.57 -47.00 25.02
C GLN A 33 -29.75 -46.77 25.94
N LEU A 34 -30.08 -45.51 26.23
CA LEU A 34 -31.22 -45.15 27.03
C LEU A 34 -32.53 -45.33 26.24
N SER A 35 -33.68 -45.39 26.93
CA SER A 35 -34.98 -45.66 26.34
C SER A 35 -35.46 -44.57 25.37
N ASP A 36 -34.87 -43.38 25.38
CA ASP A 36 -35.08 -42.27 24.48
C ASP A 36 -34.20 -42.30 23.22
N GLY A 37 -33.34 -43.33 23.07
CA GLY A 37 -32.40 -43.47 21.97
C GLY A 37 -31.04 -42.80 22.19
N THR A 38 -30.88 -42.07 23.29
CA THR A 38 -29.58 -41.46 23.68
C THR A 38 -28.68 -42.45 24.41
N TYR A 39 -27.41 -42.11 24.57
CA TYR A 39 -26.44 -42.93 25.28
C TYR A 39 -26.05 -42.27 26.61
N ASN A 40 -25.58 -43.08 27.54
CA ASN A 40 -25.10 -42.60 28.82
C ASN A 40 -23.85 -41.72 28.63
N ALA A 41 -24.03 -40.41 28.77
CA ALA A 41 -22.99 -39.41 28.55
C ALA A 41 -21.76 -39.61 29.45
N THR A 42 -21.94 -40.11 30.66
CA THR A 42 -20.85 -40.38 31.60
C THR A 42 -19.97 -41.51 31.09
N GLU A 43 -20.55 -42.55 30.47
CA GLU A 43 -19.79 -43.65 29.89
C GLU A 43 -19.03 -43.21 28.63
N ILE A 44 -19.61 -42.32 27.81
CA ILE A 44 -18.94 -41.74 26.64
C ILE A 44 -17.75 -40.88 27.07
N THR A 45 -17.99 -39.97 28.00
CA THR A 45 -16.96 -39.02 28.48
C THR A 45 -15.79 -39.76 29.14
N SER A 46 -16.06 -40.80 29.93
CA SER A 46 -14.99 -41.59 30.57
C SER A 46 -14.11 -42.37 29.58
N ARG A 47 -14.58 -42.64 28.36
CA ARG A 47 -13.82 -43.31 27.31
C ARG A 47 -12.99 -42.33 26.48
N ILE A 48 -13.55 -41.18 26.15
CA ILE A 48 -12.83 -40.13 25.43
C ILE A 48 -11.71 -39.55 26.30
N LEU A 49 -11.95 -39.39 27.61
CA LEU A 49 -11.01 -38.79 28.55
C LEU A 49 -10.22 -39.80 29.41
N GLY A 50 -10.57 -41.07 29.35
CA GLY A 50 -10.03 -42.12 30.23
C GLY A 50 -9.21 -43.16 29.56
N ASN A 51 -7.92 -43.04 29.59
CA ASN A 51 -6.92 -44.13 29.52
C ASN A 51 -6.84 -45.01 28.25
N GLY A 52 -7.37 -44.59 27.12
CA GLY A 52 -7.32 -45.40 25.90
C GLY A 52 -6.51 -44.80 24.77
N TYR A 53 -5.24 -44.52 24.98
CA TYR A 53 -4.33 -44.09 23.92
C TYR A 53 -4.12 -45.11 22.79
N GLY A 54 -4.75 -46.27 22.87
CA GLY A 54 -4.44 -47.40 21.98
C GLY A 54 -4.72 -47.10 20.51
N ASP A 55 -5.84 -46.49 20.20
CA ASP A 55 -6.34 -46.48 18.82
C ASP A 55 -5.92 -45.22 18.04
N SER A 56 -5.86 -44.03 18.65
CA SER A 56 -5.36 -42.81 18.00
C SER A 56 -3.89 -42.93 17.57
N GLN A 57 -3.10 -43.67 18.32
CA GLN A 57 -1.68 -43.92 18.01
C GLN A 57 -1.46 -44.64 16.65
N TYR A 58 -2.39 -45.46 16.21
CA TYR A 58 -2.29 -46.09 14.89
C TYR A 58 -2.46 -45.08 13.76
N TRP A 59 -3.34 -44.11 13.96
CA TRP A 59 -3.61 -43.05 12.99
C TRP A 59 -2.53 -41.96 13.02
N LYS A 60 -1.88 -41.77 14.16
CA LYS A 60 -0.78 -40.85 14.35
C LYS A 60 0.36 -41.03 13.35
N VAL A 61 0.65 -42.29 12.97
CA VAL A 61 1.67 -42.57 11.96
C VAL A 61 1.35 -41.87 10.63
N ALA A 62 0.09 -41.81 10.23
CA ALA A 62 -0.30 -41.10 9.01
C ALA A 62 -0.18 -39.57 9.18
N THR A 63 -0.67 -39.02 10.29
CA THR A 63 -0.63 -37.58 10.53
C THR A 63 0.76 -37.04 10.81
N ASP A 64 1.67 -37.86 11.38
CA ASP A 64 3.09 -37.51 11.52
C ASP A 64 3.80 -37.42 10.15
N ASN A 65 3.28 -38.13 9.13
CA ASN A 65 3.73 -38.02 7.74
C ASN A 65 2.90 -37.01 6.93
N ASP A 66 2.27 -36.07 7.62
CA ASP A 66 1.48 -34.96 7.07
C ASP A 66 0.23 -35.39 6.27
N ILE A 67 -0.27 -36.57 6.46
CA ILE A 67 -1.46 -37.10 5.78
C ILE A 67 -2.72 -36.68 6.54
N ILE A 68 -3.70 -36.12 5.83
CA ILE A 68 -5.00 -35.71 6.37
C ILE A 68 -5.93 -36.94 6.38
N LEU A 69 -6.59 -37.19 7.51
CA LEU A 69 -7.56 -38.26 7.68
C LEU A 69 -8.98 -37.68 7.56
N VAL A 70 -9.75 -38.11 6.57
CA VAL A 70 -11.10 -37.65 6.30
C VAL A 70 -12.11 -38.72 6.61
N ASN A 71 -12.79 -38.60 7.73
CA ASN A 71 -13.71 -39.59 8.23
C ASN A 71 -15.18 -39.22 8.07
N SER A 72 -16.00 -40.16 7.65
CA SER A 72 -17.45 -39.98 7.61
C SER A 72 -18.05 -39.95 9.04
N ALA A 73 -18.97 -39.03 9.34
CA ALA A 73 -19.51 -38.81 10.68
C ALA A 73 -20.45 -39.93 11.19
N GLY A 74 -20.95 -40.78 10.29
CA GLY A 74 -21.91 -41.83 10.60
C GLY A 74 -23.33 -41.55 10.06
N ASN A 75 -24.17 -42.60 10.02
CA ASN A 75 -25.48 -42.57 9.35
C ASN A 75 -26.64 -42.97 10.27
N ARG A 76 -26.49 -42.90 11.57
CA ARG A 76 -27.51 -43.37 12.52
C ARG A 76 -28.21 -42.28 13.32
N GLY A 77 -27.89 -41.00 13.05
CA GLY A 77 -28.51 -39.86 13.73
C GLY A 77 -28.13 -39.69 15.19
N PHE A 78 -26.92 -40.09 15.53
CA PHE A 78 -26.40 -39.89 16.88
C PHE A 78 -25.94 -38.44 17.07
N ASP A 79 -25.90 -38.00 18.31
CA ASP A 79 -25.47 -36.65 18.69
C ASP A 79 -23.95 -36.44 18.66
N HIS A 80 -23.20 -37.43 18.17
CA HIS A 80 -21.73 -37.40 18.08
C HIS A 80 -21.24 -38.15 16.84
N ALA A 81 -20.04 -37.84 16.38
CA ALA A 81 -19.37 -38.60 15.33
C ALA A 81 -19.04 -40.04 15.80
N GLY A 82 -19.03 -40.99 14.85
CA GLY A 82 -18.58 -42.34 15.13
C GLY A 82 -17.06 -42.45 15.20
N ASP A 83 -16.59 -43.56 15.75
CA ASP A 83 -15.18 -43.95 15.66
C ASP A 83 -14.76 -44.15 14.21
N PRO A 84 -13.60 -43.65 13.75
CA PRO A 84 -12.53 -42.97 14.51
C PRO A 84 -12.61 -41.46 14.60
N GLY A 85 -13.64 -40.80 14.05
CA GLY A 85 -13.78 -39.32 13.98
C GLY A 85 -13.65 -38.63 15.34
N ILE A 86 -14.10 -39.29 16.42
CA ILE A 86 -14.01 -38.72 17.78
C ILE A 86 -12.57 -38.41 18.22
N TRP A 87 -11.58 -39.05 17.63
CA TRP A 87 -10.16 -38.85 18.00
C TRP A 87 -9.58 -37.53 17.42
N ALA A 88 -10.34 -36.79 16.61
CA ALA A 88 -9.92 -35.48 16.12
C ALA A 88 -9.57 -34.50 17.25
N VAL A 89 -10.19 -34.66 18.42
CA VAL A 89 -10.02 -33.79 19.60
C VAL A 89 -9.24 -34.43 20.74
N GLU A 90 -8.68 -35.62 20.53
CA GLU A 90 -7.89 -36.30 21.56
C GLU A 90 -6.55 -35.56 21.77
N GLU A 91 -6.27 -35.28 23.04
CA GLU A 91 -5.08 -34.51 23.46
C GLU A 91 -4.11 -35.41 24.26
N ASP A 92 -2.83 -35.10 24.13
CA ASP A 92 -1.79 -35.68 24.98
C ASP A 92 -1.78 -35.03 26.38
N ASN A 93 -0.90 -35.50 27.26
CA ASN A 93 -0.76 -34.97 28.62
C ASN A 93 -0.34 -33.48 28.68
N ASN A 94 0.08 -32.89 27.58
CA ASN A 94 0.47 -31.48 27.47
C ASN A 94 -0.64 -30.60 26.84
N GLY A 95 -1.77 -31.22 26.47
CA GLY A 95 -2.87 -30.54 25.79
C GLY A 95 -2.67 -30.35 24.27
N ASN A 96 -1.75 -31.08 23.65
CA ASN A 96 -1.59 -31.08 22.19
C ASN A 96 -2.46 -32.16 21.57
N LEU A 97 -3.09 -31.86 20.46
CA LEU A 97 -3.87 -32.82 19.68
C LEU A 97 -2.97 -33.94 19.19
N ILE A 98 -3.31 -35.18 19.54
CA ILE A 98 -2.52 -36.39 19.18
C ILE A 98 -2.39 -36.53 17.67
N LEU A 99 -3.45 -36.22 16.93
CA LEU A 99 -3.48 -36.25 15.46
C LEU A 99 -3.09 -34.91 14.80
N GLY A 100 -2.57 -33.95 15.58
CA GLY A 100 -2.04 -32.69 15.06
C GLY A 100 -3.04 -31.86 14.24
N GLY A 101 -4.34 -31.95 14.55
CA GLY A 101 -5.39 -31.24 13.82
C GLY A 101 -5.68 -31.75 12.41
N LYS A 102 -5.16 -32.94 12.04
CA LYS A 102 -5.24 -33.50 10.69
C LYS A 102 -6.32 -34.58 10.52
N MET A 103 -7.29 -34.64 11.43
CA MET A 103 -8.49 -35.48 11.27
C MET A 103 -9.71 -34.63 11.07
N VAL A 104 -10.44 -34.88 9.99
CA VAL A 104 -11.65 -34.13 9.57
C VAL A 104 -12.85 -35.07 9.58
N ILE A 105 -13.93 -34.62 10.17
CA ILE A 105 -15.20 -35.35 10.28
C ILE A 105 -16.20 -34.73 9.30
N VAL A 106 -16.82 -35.58 8.48
CA VAL A 106 -17.69 -35.08 7.40
C VAL A 106 -19.13 -35.53 7.59
N GLY A 107 -20.03 -34.57 7.75
CA GLY A 107 -21.48 -34.77 7.74
C GLY A 107 -22.10 -34.65 6.34
N SER A 108 -23.32 -35.17 6.18
CA SER A 108 -24.02 -35.19 4.92
C SER A 108 -24.98 -33.99 4.76
N TRP A 109 -24.87 -33.27 3.65
CA TRP A 109 -25.75 -32.19 3.23
C TRP A 109 -26.63 -32.63 2.05
N ASP A 110 -27.94 -32.33 2.07
CA ASP A 110 -28.90 -32.77 1.05
C ASP A 110 -29.35 -31.65 0.08
N GLY A 111 -28.80 -30.45 0.25
CA GLY A 111 -29.17 -29.26 -0.52
C GLY A 111 -30.15 -28.33 0.21
N THR A 112 -30.82 -28.77 1.24
CA THR A 112 -31.80 -27.99 2.03
C THR A 112 -31.46 -27.96 3.52
N GLY A 113 -30.71 -28.92 3.98
CA GLY A 113 -30.32 -29.05 5.38
C GLY A 113 -29.40 -30.25 5.63
N VAL A 114 -29.18 -30.51 6.87
CA VAL A 114 -28.47 -31.73 7.29
C VAL A 114 -29.37 -32.92 6.95
N ALA A 115 -28.83 -33.88 6.20
CA ALA A 115 -29.59 -34.99 5.66
C ALA A 115 -30.12 -35.95 6.75
N GLY A 116 -31.19 -35.55 7.41
CA GLY A 116 -31.94 -36.37 8.36
C GLY A 116 -31.03 -37.14 9.37
N ASN A 117 -31.27 -38.44 9.48
CA ASN A 117 -30.48 -39.30 10.39
C ASN A 117 -29.04 -39.58 9.95
N LYS A 118 -28.52 -38.87 8.93
CA LYS A 118 -27.21 -39.12 8.33
C LYS A 118 -26.16 -38.06 8.59
N ALA A 119 -26.51 -37.05 9.38
CA ALA A 119 -25.53 -36.13 9.93
C ALA A 119 -25.27 -36.56 11.36
N GLY A 120 -24.04 -36.87 11.70
CA GLY A 120 -23.66 -36.93 13.10
C GLY A 120 -23.85 -35.52 13.70
N HIS A 121 -24.61 -35.43 14.75
CA HIS A 121 -24.61 -34.21 15.55
C HIS A 121 -23.26 -34.08 16.24
N VAL A 122 -22.73 -32.87 16.31
CA VAL A 122 -21.40 -32.58 16.84
C VAL A 122 -21.42 -32.38 18.37
N CYS A 123 -22.39 -32.95 19.01
CA CYS A 123 -22.56 -32.81 20.45
C CYS A 123 -21.85 -33.92 21.19
N LEU A 124 -20.74 -33.61 21.82
CA LEU A 124 -19.98 -34.57 22.66
C LEU A 124 -20.27 -34.45 24.14
N ASN A 125 -20.87 -33.38 24.59
CA ASN A 125 -21.14 -33.14 26.01
C ASN A 125 -22.61 -32.84 26.23
N ILE A 126 -23.41 -33.87 26.42
CA ILE A 126 -24.81 -33.69 26.84
C ILE A 126 -24.78 -33.37 28.34
N ASN A 127 -25.24 -32.14 28.67
CA ASN A 127 -25.55 -31.85 30.07
C ASN A 127 -26.73 -32.71 30.49
N THR A 128 -26.46 -33.74 31.30
CA THR A 128 -27.44 -34.72 31.73
C THR A 128 -28.58 -34.13 32.59
N SER A 129 -28.42 -32.89 33.10
CA SER A 129 -29.44 -32.23 33.93
C SER A 129 -30.50 -31.51 33.08
N ASN A 130 -30.21 -31.07 31.85
CA ASN A 130 -31.12 -30.31 31.02
C ASN A 130 -31.15 -30.71 29.56
N ASN A 131 -30.47 -31.78 29.19
CA ASN A 131 -30.39 -32.32 27.81
C ASN A 131 -29.93 -31.31 26.76
N THR A 132 -29.07 -30.36 27.14
CA THR A 132 -28.52 -29.37 26.21
C THR A 132 -27.15 -29.81 25.71
N CYS A 133 -26.93 -29.64 24.42
CA CYS A 133 -25.63 -29.80 23.81
C CYS A 133 -24.71 -28.66 24.25
N ASN A 134 -23.59 -28.99 24.85
CA ASN A 134 -22.54 -28.03 25.18
C ASN A 134 -21.22 -28.63 24.72
N ASP A 135 -20.78 -28.25 23.50
CA ASP A 135 -19.52 -28.74 22.92
C ASP A 135 -18.33 -28.19 23.69
N THR A 136 -17.95 -28.85 24.76
CA THR A 136 -16.72 -28.55 25.52
C THR A 136 -15.50 -29.27 24.96
N HIS A 137 -15.67 -30.19 24.03
CA HIS A 137 -14.60 -31.02 23.48
C HIS A 137 -14.13 -30.58 22.08
N ARG A 138 -14.60 -29.43 21.57
CA ARG A 138 -14.11 -28.81 20.35
C ARG A 138 -14.30 -29.64 19.06
N LEU A 139 -15.15 -30.70 19.09
CA LEU A 139 -15.34 -31.55 17.91
C LEU A 139 -15.87 -30.79 16.70
N SER A 140 -16.69 -29.76 16.95
CA SER A 140 -17.21 -28.86 15.94
C SER A 140 -16.11 -28.14 15.15
N GLU A 141 -14.92 -27.98 15.69
CA GLU A 141 -13.78 -27.35 15.01
C GLU A 141 -13.24 -28.22 13.86
N PHE A 142 -13.45 -29.54 13.94
CA PHE A 142 -13.00 -30.52 12.94
C PHE A 142 -14.13 -31.13 12.12
N TYR A 143 -15.35 -30.59 12.27
CA TYR A 143 -16.53 -31.11 11.58
C TYR A 143 -16.97 -30.16 10.47
N ILE A 144 -17.19 -30.73 9.27
CA ILE A 144 -17.66 -29.99 8.09
C ILE A 144 -18.75 -30.76 7.36
N LEU A 145 -19.66 -30.06 6.70
CA LEU A 145 -20.68 -30.64 5.83
C LEU A 145 -20.18 -30.69 4.39
N ALA A 146 -20.59 -31.73 3.66
CA ALA A 146 -20.39 -31.81 2.23
C ALA A 146 -21.59 -32.54 1.57
N PRO A 147 -21.84 -32.36 0.25
CA PRO A 147 -22.92 -33.07 -0.45
C PRO A 147 -22.85 -34.57 -0.21
N GLY A 148 -23.94 -35.15 0.25
CA GLY A 148 -23.99 -36.57 0.59
C GLY A 148 -25.34 -37.23 0.31
N SER A 149 -26.28 -36.53 -0.37
CA SER A 149 -27.56 -37.07 -0.73
C SER A 149 -27.70 -37.21 -2.25
N HIS A 150 -28.16 -38.39 -2.68
CA HIS A 150 -28.35 -38.72 -4.11
C HIS A 150 -27.05 -38.58 -4.94
N ILE A 151 -25.94 -38.96 -4.39
CA ILE A 151 -24.63 -38.90 -5.05
C ILE A 151 -24.51 -40.10 -6.02
N ASN A 152 -24.37 -39.82 -7.31
CA ASN A 152 -24.11 -40.82 -8.33
C ASN A 152 -22.61 -41.05 -8.50
N SER A 153 -22.16 -42.28 -8.35
CA SER A 153 -20.75 -42.62 -8.46
C SER A 153 -20.57 -44.03 -9.04
N THR A 154 -19.32 -44.33 -9.38
CA THR A 154 -18.94 -45.66 -9.90
C THR A 154 -19.07 -46.73 -8.82
N ILE A 155 -19.45 -47.93 -9.27
CA ILE A 155 -19.51 -49.17 -8.46
C ILE A 155 -18.79 -50.27 -9.22
N PRO A 156 -18.43 -51.38 -8.55
CA PRO A 156 -17.84 -52.52 -9.23
C PRO A 156 -18.69 -53.02 -10.39
N THR A 157 -18.03 -53.37 -11.49
CA THR A 157 -18.67 -53.85 -12.72
C THR A 157 -19.65 -54.99 -12.44
N GLY A 158 -20.88 -54.89 -12.96
CA GLY A 158 -21.91 -55.86 -12.81
C GLY A 158 -22.72 -55.79 -11.51
N MET A 159 -22.44 -54.84 -10.61
CA MET A 159 -23.20 -54.64 -9.36
C MET A 159 -24.34 -53.58 -9.53
N GLY A 160 -24.35 -52.86 -10.63
CA GLY A 160 -25.39 -51.85 -10.94
C GLY A 160 -26.68 -52.45 -11.47
N ASN A 161 -27.81 -51.82 -11.21
CA ASN A 161 -29.07 -52.18 -11.82
C ASN A 161 -28.99 -51.91 -13.34
N ASN A 162 -29.39 -52.86 -14.15
CA ASN A 162 -29.41 -52.83 -15.62
C ASN A 162 -28.03 -52.77 -16.31
N GLY A 163 -26.97 -53.33 -15.67
CA GLY A 163 -25.62 -53.42 -16.27
C GLY A 163 -24.85 -52.10 -16.30
N ASN A 164 -25.31 -51.10 -15.58
CA ASN A 164 -24.59 -49.86 -15.39
C ASN A 164 -23.53 -50.05 -14.29
N ASP A 165 -22.33 -49.47 -14.49
CA ASP A 165 -21.25 -49.45 -13.51
C ASP A 165 -21.32 -48.22 -12.59
N THR A 166 -22.52 -47.67 -12.38
CA THR A 166 -22.84 -46.52 -11.51
C THR A 166 -24.06 -46.78 -10.65
N ALA A 167 -24.05 -46.23 -9.44
CA ALA A 167 -25.23 -46.22 -8.56
C ALA A 167 -25.34 -44.87 -7.83
N THR A 168 -26.58 -44.54 -7.47
CA THR A 168 -26.89 -43.35 -6.64
C THR A 168 -27.02 -43.80 -5.19
N MET A 169 -26.23 -43.20 -4.31
CA MET A 169 -26.22 -43.49 -2.87
C MET A 169 -26.32 -42.20 -2.06
N SER A 170 -26.71 -42.35 -0.78
CA SER A 170 -26.78 -41.22 0.16
C SER A 170 -26.15 -41.64 1.51
N GLY A 171 -25.43 -40.75 2.12
CA GLY A 171 -24.80 -40.92 3.42
C GLY A 171 -23.52 -40.09 3.60
N THR A 172 -23.05 -40.02 4.82
CA THR A 172 -21.77 -39.36 5.16
C THR A 172 -20.58 -40.00 4.45
N SER A 173 -20.70 -41.28 4.09
CA SER A 173 -19.73 -42.02 3.25
C SER A 173 -19.62 -41.43 1.82
N MET A 174 -20.65 -40.75 1.33
CA MET A 174 -20.67 -40.04 0.04
C MET A 174 -20.17 -38.62 0.18
N SER A 175 -20.25 -38.01 1.38
CA SER A 175 -19.76 -36.67 1.67
C SER A 175 -18.24 -36.66 1.89
N ALA A 176 -17.68 -37.64 2.59
CA ALA A 176 -16.26 -37.70 2.91
C ALA A 176 -15.33 -37.59 1.68
N PRO A 177 -15.61 -38.29 0.55
CA PRO A 177 -14.77 -38.18 -0.63
C PRO A 177 -14.79 -36.80 -1.30
N HIS A 178 -15.84 -35.99 -1.13
CA HIS A 178 -15.85 -34.60 -1.61
C HIS A 178 -14.82 -33.77 -0.86
N VAL A 179 -14.74 -33.90 0.45
CA VAL A 179 -13.74 -33.20 1.28
C VAL A 179 -12.34 -33.72 1.00
N THR A 180 -12.18 -35.03 0.83
CA THR A 180 -10.87 -35.62 0.46
C THR A 180 -10.40 -35.08 -0.89
N GLY A 181 -11.31 -35.01 -1.88
CA GLY A 181 -11.01 -34.42 -3.18
C GLY A 181 -10.66 -32.94 -3.11
N ALA A 182 -11.31 -32.17 -2.23
CA ALA A 182 -10.98 -30.77 -2.00
C ALA A 182 -9.54 -30.58 -1.50
N PHE A 183 -9.07 -31.41 -0.57
CA PHE A 183 -7.67 -31.40 -0.14
C PHE A 183 -6.70 -31.73 -1.27
N GLY A 184 -7.07 -32.67 -2.15
CA GLY A 184 -6.27 -32.99 -3.33
C GLY A 184 -6.14 -31.78 -4.29
N VAL A 185 -7.24 -31.05 -4.54
CA VAL A 185 -7.23 -29.83 -5.37
C VAL A 185 -6.39 -28.73 -4.74
N LEU A 186 -6.56 -28.47 -3.46
CA LEU A 186 -5.82 -27.42 -2.74
C LEU A 186 -4.32 -27.73 -2.69
N ASN A 187 -3.96 -28.98 -2.43
CA ASN A 187 -2.55 -29.39 -2.45
C ASN A 187 -1.94 -29.33 -3.86
N GLN A 188 -2.71 -29.58 -4.91
CA GLN A 188 -2.22 -29.37 -6.28
C GLN A 188 -1.92 -27.90 -6.56
N MET A 189 -2.70 -26.98 -6.01
CA MET A 189 -2.49 -25.53 -6.15
C MET A 189 -1.31 -25.05 -5.30
N TRP A 190 -1.19 -25.56 -4.07
CA TRP A 190 -0.18 -25.15 -3.10
C TRP A 190 0.49 -26.37 -2.45
N PRO A 191 1.38 -27.08 -3.18
CA PRO A 191 1.96 -28.35 -2.74
C PRO A 191 2.89 -28.22 -1.54
N TYR A 192 3.29 -27.02 -1.18
CA TYR A 192 4.12 -26.70 -0.01
C TYR A 192 3.32 -26.49 1.28
N MET A 193 1.98 -26.42 1.21
CA MET A 193 1.14 -26.31 2.40
C MET A 193 1.15 -27.63 3.18
N ASN A 194 1.33 -27.53 4.49
CA ASN A 194 1.18 -28.70 5.36
C ASN A 194 -0.29 -29.05 5.60
N GLY A 195 -0.54 -30.31 6.00
CA GLY A 195 -1.88 -30.83 6.19
C GLY A 195 -2.70 -30.10 7.27
N GLU A 196 -2.06 -29.58 8.31
CA GLU A 196 -2.73 -28.79 9.35
C GLU A 196 -3.29 -27.48 8.79
N ASN A 197 -2.48 -26.76 7.99
CA ASN A 197 -2.91 -25.51 7.35
C ASN A 197 -3.99 -25.76 6.29
N LEU A 198 -3.92 -26.86 5.54
CA LEU A 198 -4.98 -27.27 4.61
C LEU A 198 -6.29 -27.52 5.35
N VAL A 199 -6.28 -28.21 6.49
CA VAL A 199 -7.48 -28.42 7.31
C VAL A 199 -8.02 -27.11 7.84
N LYS A 200 -7.18 -26.27 8.46
CA LYS A 200 -7.59 -24.93 8.94
C LYS A 200 -8.21 -24.09 7.85
N LEU A 201 -7.63 -24.08 6.66
CA LEU A 201 -8.15 -23.36 5.50
C LEU A 201 -9.57 -23.82 5.16
N VAL A 202 -9.77 -25.12 4.95
CA VAL A 202 -11.07 -25.70 4.59
C VAL A 202 -12.12 -25.44 5.67
N MET A 203 -11.74 -25.52 6.95
CA MET A 203 -12.66 -25.26 8.06
C MET A 203 -13.03 -23.78 8.17
N ASN A 204 -12.08 -22.88 8.01
CA ASN A 204 -12.31 -21.44 8.15
C ASN A 204 -13.10 -20.84 6.99
N THR A 205 -12.97 -21.41 5.79
CA THR A 205 -13.66 -20.96 4.57
C THR A 205 -14.99 -21.62 4.32
N ALA A 206 -15.40 -22.58 5.15
CA ALA A 206 -16.70 -23.26 5.02
C ALA A 206 -17.88 -22.27 5.09
N ASP A 207 -18.88 -22.47 4.22
CA ASP A 207 -20.05 -21.61 4.16
C ASP A 207 -20.96 -21.79 5.38
N LYS A 208 -21.14 -20.70 6.12
CA LYS A 208 -21.99 -20.61 7.32
C LYS A 208 -23.35 -19.94 7.02
N ASN A 209 -23.61 -19.56 5.77
CA ASN A 209 -24.89 -18.93 5.36
C ASN A 209 -26.01 -19.98 5.17
N LEU A 210 -26.04 -20.98 6.04
CA LEU A 210 -27.03 -22.04 6.01
C LEU A 210 -28.26 -21.63 6.82
N THR A 211 -29.45 -21.97 6.34
CA THR A 211 -30.71 -21.74 7.07
C THR A 211 -30.66 -22.45 8.42
N GLY A 212 -30.74 -21.68 9.51
CA GLY A 212 -30.69 -22.24 10.86
C GLY A 212 -29.31 -22.73 11.27
N TYR A 213 -28.23 -22.12 10.73
CA TYR A 213 -26.87 -22.49 11.09
C TYR A 213 -26.65 -22.54 12.60
N ASN A 214 -26.12 -23.64 13.06
CA ASN A 214 -25.75 -23.89 14.43
C ASN A 214 -24.47 -24.73 14.45
N VAL A 215 -23.41 -24.21 15.06
CA VAL A 215 -22.10 -24.87 15.12
C VAL A 215 -22.16 -26.27 15.71
N ASN A 216 -23.06 -26.52 16.68
CA ASN A 216 -23.25 -27.84 17.30
C ASN A 216 -23.95 -28.86 16.40
N ILE A 217 -24.44 -28.45 15.22
CA ILE A 217 -25.11 -29.31 14.25
C ILE A 217 -24.36 -29.32 12.92
N HIS A 218 -23.87 -28.16 12.51
CA HIS A 218 -23.28 -27.94 11.20
C HIS A 218 -21.75 -27.86 11.22
N GLY A 219 -21.15 -27.92 12.42
CA GLY A 219 -19.70 -27.73 12.60
C GLY A 219 -19.24 -26.40 12.02
N GLN A 220 -18.21 -26.42 11.21
CA GLN A 220 -17.71 -25.22 10.56
C GLN A 220 -18.54 -24.73 9.38
N GLY A 221 -19.49 -25.53 8.88
CA GLY A 221 -20.38 -25.18 7.78
C GLY A 221 -20.31 -26.15 6.61
N LEU A 222 -20.76 -25.72 5.44
CA LEU A 222 -20.70 -26.50 4.20
C LEU A 222 -19.37 -26.23 3.47
N LEU A 223 -18.72 -27.29 2.98
CA LEU A 223 -17.51 -27.19 2.16
C LEU A 223 -17.68 -26.18 1.05
N ASP A 224 -16.85 -25.15 1.04
CA ASP A 224 -16.78 -24.10 0.02
C ASP A 224 -15.36 -24.04 -0.58
N LEU A 225 -15.18 -24.75 -1.67
CA LEU A 225 -13.89 -24.77 -2.37
C LEU A 225 -13.63 -23.45 -3.13
N ASP A 226 -14.69 -22.76 -3.56
CA ASP A 226 -14.55 -21.44 -4.20
C ASP A 226 -13.98 -20.42 -3.22
N GLU A 227 -14.48 -20.37 -1.99
CA GLU A 227 -13.92 -19.49 -0.96
C GLU A 227 -12.53 -19.93 -0.50
N ALA A 228 -12.30 -21.24 -0.38
CA ALA A 228 -11.00 -21.79 0.00
C ALA A 228 -9.89 -21.48 -1.01
N THR A 229 -10.22 -21.23 -2.28
CA THR A 229 -9.23 -20.88 -3.31
C THR A 229 -8.97 -19.37 -3.43
N LYS A 230 -9.72 -18.53 -2.73
CA LYS A 230 -9.49 -17.08 -2.66
C LYS A 230 -8.44 -16.73 -1.60
N PRO A 231 -7.75 -15.59 -1.73
CA PRO A 231 -6.85 -15.11 -0.68
C PRO A 231 -7.59 -14.92 0.65
N GLN A 232 -7.01 -15.37 1.72
CA GLN A 232 -7.56 -15.23 3.07
C GLN A 232 -6.71 -14.26 3.89
N GLY A 233 -7.40 -13.38 4.65
CA GLY A 233 -6.73 -12.39 5.49
C GLY A 233 -6.01 -11.30 4.70
N ALA A 234 -5.04 -10.65 5.35
CA ALA A 234 -4.22 -9.63 4.72
C ALA A 234 -3.12 -10.27 3.87
N VAL A 235 -2.97 -9.79 2.64
CA VAL A 235 -1.86 -10.22 1.78
C VAL A 235 -0.62 -9.36 2.03
N GLY A 236 0.56 -9.99 1.88
CA GLY A 236 1.85 -9.34 2.07
C GLY A 236 2.90 -9.76 1.04
N LEU A 237 3.94 -8.95 0.91
CA LEU A 237 5.11 -9.26 0.09
C LEU A 237 6.03 -10.21 0.86
N ALA A 238 6.49 -11.28 0.22
CA ALA A 238 7.54 -12.12 0.78
C ALA A 238 8.88 -11.36 0.81
N THR A 239 9.53 -11.33 1.97
CA THR A 239 10.81 -10.62 2.19
C THR A 239 12.02 -11.54 2.22
N SER A 240 11.79 -12.84 2.19
CA SER A 240 12.85 -13.85 2.19
C SER A 240 12.55 -14.92 1.16
N GLY A 241 13.52 -15.75 0.85
CA GLY A 241 13.41 -16.81 -0.17
C GLY A 241 12.46 -17.97 0.19
N ARG A 242 11.56 -17.83 1.16
CA ARG A 242 10.61 -18.88 1.58
C ARG A 242 9.24 -18.29 1.94
N VAL A 243 8.18 -19.07 1.67
CA VAL A 243 6.79 -18.68 1.95
C VAL A 243 6.46 -18.64 3.45
N ASP A 244 7.10 -19.48 4.26
CA ASP A 244 6.87 -19.63 5.71
C ASP A 244 7.59 -18.59 6.58
N HIS A 245 8.07 -17.51 5.96
CA HIS A 245 8.71 -16.40 6.64
C HIS A 245 7.79 -15.17 6.69
N PRO A 246 8.05 -14.21 7.61
CA PRO A 246 7.25 -13.01 7.72
C PRO A 246 7.12 -12.24 6.41
N THR A 247 5.95 -11.67 6.16
CA THR A 247 5.66 -10.84 5.01
C THR A 247 5.61 -9.36 5.39
N VAL A 248 5.86 -8.48 4.41
CA VAL A 248 5.64 -7.03 4.54
C VAL A 248 4.26 -6.67 4.00
N SER A 249 3.49 -5.93 4.80
CA SER A 249 2.16 -5.47 4.42
C SER A 249 2.19 -4.57 3.18
N LEU A 250 1.20 -4.74 2.31
CA LEU A 250 0.97 -3.87 1.16
C LEU A 250 0.20 -2.59 1.50
N ASN A 251 -0.19 -2.41 2.76
CA ASN A 251 -0.92 -1.23 3.19
C ASN A 251 -0.11 0.05 2.90
N ASN A 252 -0.81 1.09 2.47
CA ASN A 252 -0.22 2.39 2.12
C ASN A 252 0.80 2.35 0.97
N THR A 253 0.86 1.29 0.19
CA THR A 253 1.76 1.22 -0.97
C THR A 253 1.31 2.16 -2.07
N TYR A 254 2.13 3.14 -2.40
CA TYR A 254 1.93 4.01 -3.54
C TYR A 254 3.28 4.49 -4.10
N PHE A 255 3.26 4.91 -5.36
CA PHE A 255 4.34 5.62 -6.03
C PHE A 255 3.73 6.76 -6.85
N SER A 256 4.03 7.98 -6.46
CA SER A 256 3.55 9.19 -7.12
C SER A 256 4.71 9.89 -7.82
N THR A 257 4.62 10.05 -9.11
CA THR A 257 5.65 10.70 -9.92
C THR A 257 5.14 12.02 -10.51
N GLY A 258 6.01 13.01 -10.58
CA GLY A 258 5.75 14.28 -11.29
C GLY A 258 5.83 14.16 -12.81
N THR A 259 6.27 13.02 -13.32
CA THR A 259 6.34 12.67 -14.74
C THR A 259 5.52 11.42 -15.02
N SER A 260 5.32 11.05 -16.28
CA SER A 260 4.61 9.81 -16.62
C SER A 260 5.32 8.60 -15.99
N ALA A 261 4.55 7.72 -15.34
CA ALA A 261 5.09 6.46 -14.85
C ALA A 261 5.55 5.59 -16.03
N PRO A 262 6.71 4.93 -15.91
CA PRO A 262 7.15 3.98 -16.94
C PRO A 262 6.10 2.90 -17.19
N SER A 263 5.86 2.57 -18.46
CA SER A 263 4.83 1.60 -18.84
C SER A 263 5.04 0.21 -18.23
N SER A 264 6.29 -0.15 -17.93
CA SER A 264 6.66 -1.39 -17.23
C SER A 264 6.10 -1.46 -15.80
N LEU A 265 5.90 -0.31 -15.14
CA LEU A 265 5.35 -0.23 -13.78
C LEU A 265 3.82 -0.23 -13.77
N LEU A 266 3.18 0.32 -14.80
CA LEU A 266 1.72 0.40 -14.90
C LEU A 266 1.04 -0.98 -15.04
N ASN A 267 1.79 -2.00 -15.45
CA ASN A 267 1.31 -3.38 -15.59
C ASN A 267 2.11 -4.35 -14.72
N LEU A 268 2.72 -3.85 -13.65
CA LEU A 268 3.54 -4.65 -12.76
C LEU A 268 2.67 -5.61 -11.96
N LYS A 269 2.84 -6.90 -12.22
CA LYS A 269 2.24 -7.97 -11.40
C LYS A 269 3.27 -8.47 -10.41
N ILE A 270 2.87 -8.53 -9.16
CA ILE A 270 3.69 -9.06 -8.08
C ILE A 270 3.03 -10.28 -7.46
N MET A 271 3.84 -11.21 -7.00
CA MET A 271 3.39 -12.31 -6.17
C MET A 271 3.29 -11.85 -4.72
N VAL A 272 2.17 -12.18 -4.08
CA VAL A 272 1.89 -11.89 -2.68
C VAL A 272 1.52 -13.18 -1.97
N LEU A 273 1.73 -13.24 -0.67
CA LEU A 273 1.33 -14.34 0.19
C LEU A 273 0.14 -13.92 1.05
N ASP A 274 -0.80 -14.81 1.27
CA ASP A 274 -1.91 -14.62 2.19
C ASP A 274 -1.57 -15.14 3.61
N GLU A 275 -2.54 -15.13 4.53
CA GLU A 275 -2.34 -15.57 5.93
C GLU A 275 -2.00 -17.07 6.09
N TYR A 276 -2.18 -17.86 5.02
CA TYR A 276 -1.82 -19.28 4.94
C TYR A 276 -0.55 -19.53 4.12
N ASP A 277 0.25 -18.48 3.89
CA ASP A 277 1.48 -18.52 3.08
C ASP A 277 1.26 -18.94 1.62
N ARG A 278 0.04 -18.78 1.09
CA ARG A 278 -0.33 -19.14 -0.29
C ARG A 278 -0.04 -18.01 -1.24
N ASN A 279 0.57 -18.34 -2.36
CA ASN A 279 0.92 -17.35 -3.38
C ASN A 279 -0.27 -16.99 -4.28
N TYR A 280 -0.42 -15.69 -4.47
CA TYR A 280 -1.36 -15.08 -5.41
C TYR A 280 -0.66 -14.01 -6.23
N TYR A 281 -1.27 -13.59 -7.32
CA TYR A 281 -0.73 -12.51 -8.16
C TYR A 281 -1.70 -11.34 -8.15
N MET A 282 -1.18 -10.16 -7.84
CA MET A 282 -1.95 -8.93 -7.91
C MET A 282 -1.27 -7.89 -8.80
N ASP A 283 -2.09 -7.03 -9.39
CA ASP A 283 -1.64 -5.92 -10.21
C ASP A 283 -1.30 -4.72 -9.30
N LEU A 284 -0.05 -4.33 -9.29
CA LEU A 284 0.44 -3.16 -8.56
C LEU A 284 0.30 -1.85 -9.35
N GLY A 285 -0.13 -1.92 -10.62
CA GLY A 285 -0.24 -0.75 -11.50
C GLY A 285 -1.12 0.37 -10.93
N SER A 286 -2.16 0.02 -10.16
CA SER A 286 -3.02 1.00 -9.48
C SER A 286 -2.34 1.78 -8.36
N SER A 287 -1.21 1.30 -7.84
CA SER A 287 -0.38 2.01 -6.85
C SER A 287 0.50 3.09 -7.48
N PHE A 288 0.62 3.10 -8.80
CA PHE A 288 1.36 4.13 -9.52
C PHE A 288 0.42 5.24 -9.96
N SER A 289 0.77 6.48 -9.65
CA SER A 289 0.02 7.67 -10.03
C SER A 289 0.93 8.74 -10.61
N VAL A 290 0.41 9.53 -11.54
CA VAL A 290 1.08 10.74 -12.03
C VAL A 290 0.41 11.93 -11.37
N LYS A 291 1.16 12.68 -10.58
CA LYS A 291 0.71 13.87 -9.88
C LYS A 291 1.55 15.07 -10.31
N ASP A 292 0.90 16.18 -10.59
CA ASP A 292 1.63 17.42 -10.83
C ASP A 292 2.17 17.97 -9.49
N ASN A 293 3.44 17.75 -9.26
CA ASN A 293 4.12 18.15 -8.02
C ASN A 293 4.76 19.54 -8.12
N ARG A 294 4.62 20.25 -9.26
CA ARG A 294 5.20 21.59 -9.40
C ARG A 294 4.38 22.61 -8.65
N LYS A 295 5.04 23.41 -7.83
CA LYS A 295 4.42 24.50 -7.05
C LYS A 295 4.24 25.78 -7.86
N PHE A 296 5.04 25.98 -8.89
CA PHE A 296 5.06 27.22 -9.68
C PHE A 296 5.09 26.91 -11.17
N SER A 297 4.34 27.67 -11.94
CA SER A 297 4.49 27.69 -13.39
C SER A 297 5.82 28.31 -13.80
N ASP A 298 6.39 27.89 -14.93
CA ASP A 298 7.63 28.47 -15.46
C ASP A 298 7.50 29.99 -15.69
N VAL A 299 6.30 30.43 -16.05
CA VAL A 299 5.97 31.83 -16.26
C VAL A 299 5.91 32.63 -14.95
N GLN A 300 5.34 32.05 -13.90
CA GLN A 300 5.32 32.68 -12.57
C GLN A 300 6.75 32.89 -12.06
N MET A 301 7.63 31.93 -12.32
CA MET A 301 9.04 32.04 -11.94
C MET A 301 9.76 33.16 -12.67
N LEU A 302 9.41 33.44 -13.94
CA LEU A 302 9.95 34.60 -14.66
C LEU A 302 9.51 35.94 -14.05
N VAL A 303 8.28 35.99 -13.55
CA VAL A 303 7.72 37.22 -12.95
C VAL A 303 8.31 37.51 -11.58
N ASP A 304 8.43 36.46 -10.75
CA ASP A 304 8.85 36.62 -9.35
C ASP A 304 10.35 36.89 -9.21
N ASN A 305 11.15 36.38 -10.13
CA ASN A 305 12.62 36.46 -10.08
C ASN A 305 13.17 37.25 -11.28
N LYS A 306 12.95 38.53 -11.29
CA LYS A 306 13.27 39.48 -12.39
C LYS A 306 14.58 39.26 -13.15
N ASN A 307 15.55 38.54 -12.65
CA ASN A 307 16.84 38.31 -13.29
C ASN A 307 17.55 37.04 -12.84
N THR A 308 16.95 36.18 -12.03
CA THR A 308 17.61 35.00 -11.50
C THR A 308 17.08 33.77 -12.17
N PHE A 309 18.01 32.96 -12.62
CA PHE A 309 17.76 31.59 -13.02
C PHE A 309 17.33 30.80 -11.78
N LEU A 310 16.11 30.28 -11.78
CA LEU A 310 15.70 29.39 -10.70
C LEU A 310 16.43 28.07 -10.85
N PRO A 311 17.15 27.64 -9.81
CA PRO A 311 17.75 26.35 -9.82
C PRO A 311 16.70 25.25 -10.03
N HIS A 312 17.10 24.19 -10.68
CA HIS A 312 16.31 23.01 -10.98
C HIS A 312 15.50 22.50 -9.78
N ASN A 313 16.10 22.56 -8.60
CA ASN A 313 15.56 22.17 -7.32
C ASN A 313 14.36 23.00 -6.81
N GLN A 314 14.11 24.18 -7.33
CA GLN A 314 12.94 24.98 -6.94
C GLN A 314 11.67 24.59 -7.73
N MET A 315 11.81 23.85 -8.80
CA MET A 315 10.69 23.37 -9.61
C MET A 315 9.96 22.21 -8.95
N TYR A 316 10.65 21.46 -8.12
CA TYR A 316 10.11 20.29 -7.44
C TYR A 316 10.00 20.55 -5.94
N GLY A 317 8.96 20.03 -5.37
CA GLY A 317 8.90 19.70 -3.98
C GLY A 317 8.46 20.72 -2.99
N SER A 318 8.72 20.33 -1.81
CA SER A 318 8.24 20.79 -0.53
C SER A 318 9.01 21.99 0.06
N PHE A 319 9.83 22.69 -0.72
CA PHE A 319 10.61 23.83 -0.22
C PHE A 319 9.74 25.06 -0.03
N ALA A 320 9.18 25.20 1.17
CA ALA A 320 8.22 26.24 1.51
C ALA A 320 8.85 27.52 2.02
N GLN A 321 10.05 27.42 2.59
CA GLN A 321 10.70 28.55 3.26
C GLN A 321 12.12 28.73 2.75
N GLY A 322 12.43 29.93 2.35
CA GLY A 322 13.76 30.25 1.89
C GLY A 322 13.80 31.57 1.14
N GLY A 323 14.98 31.94 0.71
CA GLY A 323 15.17 33.17 -0.05
C GLY A 323 16.49 33.18 -0.80
N GLN A 324 16.51 34.00 -1.81
CA GLN A 324 17.72 34.30 -2.54
C GLN A 324 18.30 35.64 -2.06
N TYR A 325 19.60 35.65 -1.86
CA TYR A 325 20.33 36.80 -1.33
C TYR A 325 21.46 37.16 -2.28
N ASP A 326 21.56 38.46 -2.64
CA ASP A 326 22.71 39.03 -3.34
C ASP A 326 23.79 39.35 -2.31
N LEU A 327 24.78 38.44 -2.17
CA LEU A 327 25.86 38.60 -1.17
C LEU A 327 26.88 39.65 -1.59
N ILE A 328 27.23 39.68 -2.87
CA ILE A 328 28.22 40.61 -3.46
C ILE A 328 27.74 40.87 -4.88
N LYS A 329 28.11 42.04 -5.45
CA LYS A 329 27.76 42.40 -6.81
C LYS A 329 27.97 41.25 -7.79
N ASN A 330 26.90 40.80 -8.46
CA ASN A 330 26.83 39.74 -9.45
C ASN A 330 26.96 38.29 -8.88
N TYR A 331 26.93 38.09 -7.55
CA TYR A 331 26.84 36.78 -6.93
C TYR A 331 25.50 36.67 -6.21
N ASN A 332 24.86 35.55 -6.40
CA ASN A 332 23.61 35.21 -5.71
C ASN A 332 23.80 33.91 -4.91
N PHE A 333 23.10 33.83 -3.81
CA PHE A 333 23.06 32.66 -2.95
C PHE A 333 21.61 32.41 -2.56
N GLY A 334 21.17 31.16 -2.64
CA GLY A 334 19.83 30.73 -2.20
C GLY A 334 19.95 29.62 -1.17
N LEU A 335 19.09 29.70 -0.17
CA LEU A 335 18.90 28.65 0.82
C LEU A 335 17.41 28.45 1.04
N TYR A 336 16.97 27.21 0.99
CA TYR A 336 15.57 26.81 1.10
C TYR A 336 15.47 25.58 1.99
N THR A 337 14.38 25.49 2.77
CA THR A 337 14.06 24.37 3.64
C THR A 337 12.67 23.86 3.35
N GLY A 338 12.44 22.58 3.63
CA GLY A 338 11.14 21.95 3.47
C GLY A 338 10.09 22.47 4.42
N GLU A 339 8.85 22.12 4.15
CA GLU A 339 7.70 22.46 5.00
C GLU A 339 7.73 21.64 6.30
N ASN A 340 7.30 22.25 7.40
CA ASN A 340 7.00 21.59 8.67
C ASN A 340 8.13 20.72 9.26
N GLY A 341 9.39 21.01 8.93
CA GLY A 341 10.51 20.27 9.50
C GLY A 341 10.74 18.90 8.84
N SER A 342 10.38 18.75 7.57
CA SER A 342 10.61 17.52 6.79
C SER A 342 12.08 17.08 6.72
N GLY A 343 13.02 17.99 7.00
CA GLY A 343 14.44 17.72 6.83
C GLY A 343 14.99 18.06 5.44
N ASP A 344 14.11 18.34 4.47
CA ASP A 344 14.52 18.74 3.13
C ASP A 344 15.24 20.07 3.14
N TYR A 345 16.30 20.19 2.37
CA TYR A 345 17.02 21.45 2.18
C TYR A 345 17.51 21.59 0.76
N SER A 346 17.68 22.82 0.33
CA SER A 346 18.29 23.15 -0.94
C SER A 346 19.14 24.40 -0.83
N ALA A 347 20.32 24.37 -1.43
CA ALA A 347 21.25 25.48 -1.50
C ALA A 347 21.68 25.72 -2.95
N ASN A 348 21.83 26.97 -3.33
CA ASN A 348 22.41 27.31 -4.63
C ASN A 348 23.36 28.49 -4.53
N VAL A 349 24.33 28.52 -5.41
CA VAL A 349 25.26 29.62 -5.60
C VAL A 349 25.37 29.94 -7.09
N GLY A 350 25.28 31.20 -7.43
CA GLY A 350 25.35 31.63 -8.82
C GLY A 350 26.19 32.88 -9.02
N LYS A 351 26.56 33.12 -10.27
CA LYS A 351 27.30 34.29 -10.70
C LYS A 351 26.84 34.76 -12.05
N ASP A 352 26.64 36.08 -12.14
CA ASP A 352 26.33 36.78 -13.37
C ASP A 352 27.58 37.46 -13.94
N PHE A 353 27.87 37.20 -15.21
CA PHE A 353 28.96 37.81 -15.95
C PHE A 353 28.38 38.75 -17.01
N TYR A 354 28.82 39.97 -16.98
CA TYR A 354 28.43 41.01 -17.95
C TYR A 354 29.62 41.25 -18.89
N PHE A 355 29.51 40.84 -20.13
CA PHE A 355 30.58 41.02 -21.12
C PHE A 355 30.51 42.42 -21.78
N ASN A 356 29.29 42.98 -21.85
CA ASN A 356 29.01 44.33 -22.31
C ASN A 356 27.61 44.74 -21.87
N ASN A 357 27.14 45.91 -22.25
CA ASN A 357 25.80 46.40 -21.92
C ASN A 357 24.66 45.61 -22.56
N LYS A 358 24.98 44.61 -23.42
CA LYS A 358 24.00 43.85 -24.17
C LYS A 358 24.01 42.33 -23.88
N PHE A 359 25.11 41.81 -23.37
CA PHE A 359 25.27 40.36 -23.19
C PHE A 359 25.55 40.04 -21.74
N LYS A 360 24.75 39.13 -21.20
CA LYS A 360 24.86 38.60 -19.84
C LYS A 360 24.92 37.06 -19.89
N LEU A 361 25.88 36.47 -19.20
CA LEU A 361 25.96 35.05 -18.94
C LEU A 361 25.63 34.83 -17.47
N LYS A 362 24.73 33.93 -17.16
CA LYS A 362 24.38 33.47 -15.82
C LYS A 362 24.89 32.07 -15.64
N THR A 363 25.44 31.77 -14.50
CA THR A 363 25.84 30.40 -14.12
C THR A 363 25.43 30.15 -12.67
N SER A 364 24.97 28.93 -12.37
CA SER A 364 24.76 28.53 -10.99
C SER A 364 24.96 27.03 -10.79
N LEU A 365 25.32 26.68 -9.57
CA LEU A 365 25.32 25.32 -9.05
C LEU A 365 24.29 25.26 -7.93
N ALA A 366 23.55 24.17 -7.87
CA ALA A 366 22.57 23.95 -6.83
C ALA A 366 22.67 22.51 -6.32
N HIS A 367 22.42 22.35 -5.04
CA HIS A 367 22.33 21.07 -4.38
C HIS A 367 21.02 21.01 -3.59
N MET A 368 20.34 19.88 -3.63
CA MET A 368 19.09 19.61 -2.95
C MET A 368 19.19 18.24 -2.30
N SER A 369 18.70 18.12 -1.07
CA SER A 369 18.51 16.84 -0.37
C SER A 369 17.05 16.71 0.05
N GLU A 370 16.43 15.61 -0.29
CA GLU A 370 15.03 15.30 -0.01
C GLU A 370 14.95 14.08 0.92
N GLN A 371 13.98 14.09 1.83
CA GLN A 371 13.70 12.97 2.74
C GLN A 371 12.48 12.21 2.20
N ASP A 372 12.54 10.88 2.14
CA ASP A 372 11.46 10.01 1.64
C ASP A 372 10.93 10.34 0.21
N THR A 373 11.54 11.30 -0.45
CA THR A 373 11.17 11.78 -1.79
C THR A 373 12.40 12.02 -2.65
N TRP A 374 12.24 12.09 -3.97
CA TRP A 374 13.31 12.40 -4.91
C TRP A 374 12.74 13.13 -6.14
N LEU A 375 13.31 14.25 -6.51
CA LEU A 375 12.81 15.12 -7.59
C LEU A 375 11.31 15.41 -7.48
N GLY A 376 10.79 15.53 -6.24
CA GLY A 376 9.38 15.69 -5.96
C GLY A 376 8.52 14.45 -6.18
N ASN A 377 9.10 13.31 -6.50
CA ASN A 377 8.39 12.03 -6.50
C ASN A 377 8.28 11.52 -5.07
N SER A 378 7.17 10.90 -4.73
CA SER A 378 6.91 10.33 -3.40
C SER A 378 6.45 8.90 -3.51
N SER A 379 6.87 8.08 -2.56
CA SER A 379 6.50 6.66 -2.50
C SER A 379 6.42 6.19 -1.05
N ASP A 380 5.71 5.10 -0.81
CA ASP A 380 5.56 4.52 0.52
C ASP A 380 5.27 3.00 0.41
N GLY A 381 5.27 2.33 1.56
CA GLY A 381 5.05 0.89 1.64
C GLY A 381 6.16 0.09 0.98
N ILE A 382 5.80 -0.91 0.20
CA ILE A 382 6.78 -1.76 -0.50
C ILE A 382 7.49 -1.07 -1.68
N LEU A 383 7.14 0.17 -2.00
CA LEU A 383 7.77 1.00 -3.01
C LEU A 383 8.54 2.17 -2.38
N ALA A 384 8.72 2.18 -1.07
CA ALA A 384 9.42 3.25 -0.36
C ALA A 384 10.86 3.41 -0.83
N VAL A 385 11.31 4.66 -0.86
CA VAL A 385 12.72 5.04 -1.03
C VAL A 385 13.30 5.53 0.31
N GLY A 386 14.61 5.62 0.39
CA GLY A 386 15.30 6.09 1.59
C GLY A 386 15.34 7.60 1.74
N ASP A 387 15.91 8.02 2.85
CA ASP A 387 16.20 9.41 3.15
C ASP A 387 17.46 9.92 2.45
N ASN A 388 17.64 11.24 2.45
CA ASN A 388 18.81 11.92 1.90
C ASN A 388 19.04 11.61 0.42
N ASN A 389 17.98 11.77 -0.38
CA ASN A 389 18.06 11.67 -1.83
C ASN A 389 18.61 12.99 -2.38
N ASP A 390 19.80 12.94 -2.95
CA ASP A 390 20.55 14.12 -3.29
C ASP A 390 20.47 14.44 -4.78
N THR A 391 20.17 15.69 -5.11
CA THR A 391 20.24 16.20 -6.49
C THR A 391 21.22 17.35 -6.58
N THR A 392 22.20 17.23 -7.45
CA THR A 392 23.13 18.31 -7.79
C THR A 392 22.88 18.76 -9.22
N SER A 393 22.70 20.06 -9.44
CA SER A 393 22.46 20.62 -10.76
C SER A 393 23.38 21.80 -11.11
N ALA A 394 23.72 21.86 -12.40
CA ALA A 394 24.43 22.97 -13.00
C ALA A 394 23.51 23.70 -13.98
N ASN A 395 23.48 25.02 -13.89
CA ASN A 395 22.62 25.86 -14.71
C ASN A 395 23.47 26.89 -15.47
N ILE A 396 23.13 27.11 -16.72
CA ILE A 396 23.74 28.12 -17.57
C ILE A 396 22.64 28.87 -18.34
N GLY A 397 22.70 30.20 -18.33
CA GLY A 397 21.77 31.05 -19.05
C GLY A 397 22.49 32.17 -19.78
N VAL A 398 22.01 32.50 -20.95
CA VAL A 398 22.45 33.67 -21.72
C VAL A 398 21.31 34.62 -21.93
N ALA A 399 21.57 35.91 -21.76
CA ALA A 399 20.60 36.94 -22.07
C ALA A 399 21.24 38.01 -22.95
N TYR A 400 20.53 38.39 -24.00
CA TYR A 400 20.96 39.38 -24.95
C TYR A 400 19.93 40.53 -25.07
N GLN A 401 20.39 41.76 -24.90
CA GLN A 401 19.56 42.95 -24.96
C GLN A 401 19.42 43.48 -26.39
N LEU A 402 18.19 43.51 -26.86
CA LEU A 402 17.76 44.00 -28.17
C LEU A 402 17.00 45.34 -28.00
N GLY A 403 17.71 46.46 -27.92
CA GLY A 403 17.11 47.73 -27.55
C GLY A 403 16.57 47.70 -26.12
N ASN A 404 15.26 47.90 -25.96
CA ASN A 404 14.58 47.77 -24.67
C ASN A 404 14.13 46.32 -24.35
N ASN A 405 14.32 45.40 -25.28
CA ASN A 405 13.84 44.01 -25.12
C ASN A 405 14.99 43.09 -24.73
N VAL A 406 14.67 41.93 -24.16
CA VAL A 406 15.65 40.92 -23.78
C VAL A 406 15.24 39.58 -24.33
N LEU A 407 16.19 38.90 -25.01
CA LEU A 407 16.07 37.50 -25.38
C LEU A 407 16.95 36.68 -24.44
N SER A 408 16.40 35.66 -23.81
CA SER A 408 17.15 34.75 -22.93
C SER A 408 16.95 33.30 -23.29
N LEU A 409 18.02 32.52 -23.11
CA LEU A 409 18.03 31.05 -23.21
C LEU A 409 18.68 30.50 -21.95
N ASP A 410 18.00 29.62 -21.28
CA ASP A 410 18.45 28.95 -20.06
C ASP A 410 18.48 27.43 -20.28
N TYR A 411 19.50 26.77 -19.77
CA TYR A 411 19.69 25.33 -19.73
C TYR A 411 20.10 24.88 -18.35
N SER A 412 19.56 23.75 -17.91
CA SER A 412 19.92 23.11 -16.66
C SER A 412 20.15 21.63 -16.85
N LYS A 413 21.16 21.08 -16.18
CA LYS A 413 21.41 19.65 -16.09
C LYS A 413 21.58 19.27 -14.62
N GLY A 414 20.85 18.22 -14.21
CA GLY A 414 20.88 17.70 -12.85
C GLY A 414 21.29 16.22 -12.84
N PHE A 415 21.88 15.83 -11.70
CA PHE A 415 22.26 14.47 -11.36
C PHE A 415 21.65 14.14 -10.01
N THR A 416 20.90 13.06 -9.95
CA THR A 416 20.18 12.66 -8.74
C THR A 416 20.61 11.27 -8.32
N ASP A 417 20.93 11.14 -7.02
CA ASP A 417 21.23 9.90 -6.34
C ASP A 417 20.08 9.56 -5.40
N VAL A 418 19.56 8.34 -5.47
CA VAL A 418 18.39 7.90 -4.69
C VAL A 418 18.76 6.71 -3.83
N ASN A 419 18.53 6.84 -2.54
CA ASN A 419 18.77 5.79 -1.57
C ASN A 419 17.57 4.83 -1.52
N THR A 420 17.84 3.56 -1.29
CA THR A 420 16.84 2.52 -1.11
C THR A 420 16.72 2.12 0.34
N VAL A 421 15.60 1.47 0.70
CA VAL A 421 15.35 0.94 2.05
C VAL A 421 15.21 -0.58 2.00
N ASP A 422 15.50 -1.22 3.12
CA ASP A 422 15.26 -2.65 3.29
C ASP A 422 13.75 -2.96 3.16
N ASN A 423 13.43 -4.15 2.67
CA ASN A 423 12.07 -4.61 2.46
C ASN A 423 11.26 -3.83 1.39
N SER A 424 11.91 -3.01 0.58
CA SER A 424 11.32 -2.44 -0.64
C SER A 424 11.51 -3.37 -1.83
N LEU A 425 10.57 -3.34 -2.77
CA LEU A 425 10.76 -3.95 -4.10
C LEU A 425 11.86 -3.25 -4.89
N ILE A 426 12.13 -1.97 -4.59
CA ILE A 426 13.15 -1.17 -5.26
C ILE A 426 14.51 -1.52 -4.66
N LYS A 427 15.38 -2.14 -5.44
CA LYS A 427 16.71 -2.57 -5.01
C LYS A 427 17.78 -1.53 -5.29
N SER A 428 17.68 -0.85 -6.41
CA SER A 428 18.66 0.18 -6.78
C SER A 428 18.11 1.14 -7.81
N PHE A 429 18.78 2.29 -7.89
CA PHE A 429 18.67 3.21 -9.01
C PHE A 429 20.03 3.32 -9.71
N SER A 430 20.03 3.49 -11.03
CA SER A 430 21.22 3.98 -11.72
C SER A 430 21.28 5.50 -11.61
N ASP A 431 22.41 6.09 -12.02
CA ASP A 431 22.54 7.55 -12.10
C ASP A 431 21.38 8.17 -12.88
N ILE A 432 20.60 9.01 -12.20
CA ILE A 432 19.46 9.70 -12.79
C ILE A 432 19.90 11.06 -13.28
N GLU A 433 19.78 11.30 -14.58
CA GLU A 433 20.05 12.59 -15.20
C GLU A 433 18.77 13.31 -15.56
N THR A 434 18.74 14.61 -15.35
CA THR A 434 17.62 15.48 -15.71
C THR A 434 18.10 16.67 -16.53
N GLU A 435 17.24 17.15 -17.43
CA GLU A 435 17.50 18.38 -18.21
C GLU A 435 16.27 19.27 -18.26
N SER A 436 16.50 20.58 -18.37
CA SER A 436 15.45 21.57 -18.68
C SER A 436 15.97 22.64 -19.62
N TYR A 437 15.05 23.21 -20.39
CA TYR A 437 15.33 24.29 -21.35
C TYR A 437 14.25 25.36 -21.25
N ARG A 438 14.65 26.63 -21.37
CA ARG A 438 13.72 27.76 -21.46
C ARG A 438 14.25 28.83 -22.41
N LEU A 439 13.43 29.23 -23.37
CA LEU A 439 13.63 30.39 -24.23
C LEU A 439 12.60 31.43 -23.83
N ALA A 440 13.02 32.66 -23.54
CA ALA A 440 12.09 33.76 -23.22
C ALA A 440 12.45 35.04 -23.99
N TYR A 441 11.41 35.76 -24.34
CA TYR A 441 11.52 37.09 -24.96
C TYR A 441 10.70 38.10 -24.17
N GLU A 442 11.37 39.07 -23.60
CA GLU A 442 10.81 40.12 -22.76
C GLU A 442 10.80 41.47 -23.47
N ILE A 443 9.69 42.19 -23.37
CA ILE A 443 9.49 43.51 -23.94
C ILE A 443 9.28 44.50 -22.78
N HIS A 444 10.25 45.38 -22.59
CA HIS A 444 10.17 46.46 -21.61
C HIS A 444 9.59 47.69 -22.28
N LYS A 445 8.26 47.92 -22.14
CA LYS A 445 7.56 49.06 -22.71
C LYS A 445 8.02 50.37 -22.08
N ASP A 446 8.19 50.36 -20.78
CA ASP A 446 8.66 51.48 -19.95
C ASP A 446 9.34 50.92 -18.69
N LYS A 447 9.71 51.80 -17.74
CA LYS A 447 10.37 51.42 -16.49
C LYS A 447 9.53 50.52 -15.59
N HIS A 448 8.23 50.50 -15.79
CA HIS A 448 7.26 49.88 -14.90
C HIS A 448 6.46 48.78 -15.58
N THR A 449 6.50 48.68 -16.90
CA THR A 449 5.69 47.75 -17.67
C THR A 449 6.55 46.78 -18.48
N THR A 450 6.47 45.51 -18.16
CA THR A 450 7.12 44.44 -18.89
C THR A 450 6.09 43.39 -19.26
N PHE A 451 6.20 42.84 -20.46
CA PHE A 451 5.46 41.67 -20.85
C PHE A 451 6.38 40.74 -21.67
N GLY A 452 6.08 39.48 -21.68
CA GLY A 452 6.94 38.54 -22.36
C GLY A 452 6.27 37.22 -22.67
N TRP A 453 6.99 36.46 -23.49
CA TRP A 453 6.63 35.12 -23.89
C TRP A 453 7.74 34.18 -23.51
N SER A 454 7.38 32.95 -23.13
CA SER A 454 8.34 31.88 -22.89
C SER A 454 7.91 30.59 -23.60
N PHE A 455 8.91 29.85 -24.03
CA PHE A 455 8.77 28.45 -24.41
C PHE A 455 9.71 27.65 -23.52
N SER A 456 9.21 26.61 -22.84
CA SER A 456 10.03 25.79 -21.98
C SER A 456 9.76 24.29 -22.15
N LEU A 457 10.82 23.53 -21.90
CA LEU A 457 10.81 22.11 -21.62
C LEU A 457 11.18 22.00 -20.15
N PRO A 458 10.22 21.83 -19.25
CA PRO A 458 10.50 21.70 -17.82
C PRO A 458 11.46 20.55 -17.55
N SER A 459 12.00 20.51 -16.35
CA SER A 459 12.89 19.43 -15.95
C SER A 459 12.23 18.07 -16.16
N HIS A 460 12.93 17.21 -16.85
CA HIS A 460 12.51 15.86 -17.15
C HIS A 460 13.72 14.92 -17.07
N ILE A 461 13.47 13.66 -16.75
CA ILE A 461 14.51 12.64 -16.67
C ILE A 461 14.96 12.28 -18.11
N THR A 462 16.25 12.37 -18.35
CA THR A 462 16.87 12.03 -19.66
C THR A 462 17.64 10.71 -19.62
N SER A 463 18.05 10.26 -18.44
CA SER A 463 18.71 8.97 -18.20
C SER A 463 18.39 8.49 -16.80
N GLY A 464 18.36 7.20 -16.61
CA GLY A 464 18.17 6.57 -15.30
C GLY A 464 17.29 5.33 -15.40
N THR A 465 17.57 4.37 -14.52
CA THR A 465 16.76 3.15 -14.36
C THR A 465 16.48 2.91 -12.89
N MET A 466 15.36 2.27 -12.64
CA MET A 466 14.97 1.73 -11.34
C MET A 466 14.91 0.21 -11.47
N ASP A 467 15.65 -0.48 -10.64
CA ASP A 467 15.70 -1.94 -10.62
C ASP A 467 14.83 -2.44 -9.46
N LEU A 468 13.88 -3.32 -9.79
CA LEU A 468 12.99 -3.94 -8.82
C LEU A 468 13.26 -5.44 -8.79
N GLU A 469 13.21 -6.03 -7.61
CA GLU A 469 13.22 -7.48 -7.42
C GLU A 469 11.83 -7.94 -7.01
N VAL A 470 11.21 -8.80 -7.82
CA VAL A 470 9.85 -9.30 -7.57
C VAL A 470 9.86 -10.82 -7.46
N ALA A 471 9.07 -11.34 -6.53
CA ALA A 471 8.83 -12.76 -6.44
C ALA A 471 8.03 -13.22 -7.67
N GLU A 472 8.48 -14.26 -8.36
CA GLU A 472 7.90 -14.77 -9.60
C GLU A 472 7.11 -16.05 -9.41
N SER A 473 7.65 -16.99 -8.62
CA SER A 473 7.03 -18.31 -8.43
C SER A 473 7.48 -18.94 -7.12
N VAL A 474 6.73 -19.96 -6.68
CA VAL A 474 7.06 -20.79 -5.51
C VAL A 474 7.32 -22.21 -5.98
N ASN A 475 8.39 -22.81 -5.49
CA ASN A 475 8.72 -24.21 -5.70
C ASN A 475 7.91 -25.12 -4.76
N ILE A 476 7.90 -26.42 -5.06
CA ILE A 476 7.17 -27.43 -4.25
C ILE A 476 7.62 -27.45 -2.79
N ASP A 477 8.87 -27.09 -2.52
CA ASP A 477 9.45 -27.04 -1.17
C ASP A 477 9.21 -25.71 -0.43
N GLY A 478 8.43 -24.79 -1.01
CA GLY A 478 8.13 -23.48 -0.44
C GLY A 478 9.20 -22.43 -0.68
N THR A 479 10.25 -22.72 -1.44
CA THR A 479 11.25 -21.71 -1.82
C THR A 479 10.72 -20.79 -2.91
N ILE A 480 11.07 -19.50 -2.84
CA ILE A 480 10.60 -18.46 -3.74
C ILE A 480 11.69 -18.13 -4.77
N ASN A 481 11.31 -18.11 -6.04
CA ASN A 481 12.14 -17.61 -7.12
C ASN A 481 11.86 -16.14 -7.35
N TYR A 482 12.91 -15.33 -7.47
CA TYR A 482 12.83 -13.90 -7.74
C TYR A 482 13.32 -13.58 -9.15
N THR A 483 12.80 -12.51 -9.71
CA THR A 483 13.25 -11.95 -10.99
C THR A 483 13.47 -10.46 -10.87
N ASP A 484 14.47 -9.96 -11.60
CA ASP A 484 14.78 -8.54 -11.64
C ASP A 484 14.04 -7.87 -12.80
N ILE A 485 13.37 -6.77 -12.49
CA ILE A 485 12.69 -5.92 -13.46
C ILE A 485 13.41 -4.58 -13.52
N LYS A 486 13.97 -4.26 -14.68
CA LYS A 486 14.63 -2.99 -14.93
C LYS A 486 13.68 -2.01 -15.62
N SER A 487 13.32 -0.94 -14.93
CA SER A 487 12.42 0.09 -15.42
C SER A 487 13.20 1.33 -15.86
N ASN A 488 13.07 1.73 -17.12
CA ASN A 488 13.69 2.95 -17.63
C ASN A 488 12.86 4.17 -17.23
N LEU A 489 13.43 5.06 -16.42
CA LEU A 489 12.79 6.28 -15.89
C LEU A 489 12.72 7.40 -16.95
N ALA A 490 13.55 7.36 -17.98
CA ALA A 490 13.56 8.35 -19.05
C ALA A 490 12.47 8.13 -20.12
N GLN A 491 11.59 7.15 -19.90
CA GLN A 491 10.48 6.88 -20.82
C GLN A 491 9.32 7.86 -20.57
N GLY A 492 8.69 8.27 -21.64
CA GLY A 492 7.50 9.11 -21.58
C GLY A 492 7.57 10.31 -22.54
N THR A 493 6.46 11.01 -22.60
CA THR A 493 6.33 12.26 -23.38
C THR A 493 6.95 13.39 -22.57
N LYS A 494 7.65 14.31 -23.24
CA LYS A 494 8.20 15.50 -22.58
C LYS A 494 7.16 16.60 -22.56
N GLU A 495 6.92 17.17 -21.38
CA GLU A 495 6.07 18.34 -21.24
C GLU A 495 6.68 19.54 -21.98
N LYS A 496 5.81 20.35 -22.61
CA LYS A 496 6.20 21.57 -23.34
C LYS A 496 5.25 22.69 -22.93
N ASN A 497 5.80 23.82 -22.54
CA ASN A 497 5.02 24.94 -22.06
C ASN A 497 5.20 26.16 -22.94
N ILE A 498 4.09 26.86 -23.18
CA ILE A 498 4.08 28.18 -23.82
C ILE A 498 3.46 29.14 -22.81
N GLY A 499 4.25 30.09 -22.36
CA GLY A 499 3.86 31.06 -21.37
C GLY A 499 3.77 32.49 -21.90
N PHE A 500 2.86 33.25 -21.32
CA PHE A 500 2.76 34.68 -21.48
C PHE A 500 2.69 35.33 -20.09
N TYR A 501 3.34 36.45 -19.91
CA TYR A 501 3.19 37.24 -18.72
C TYR A 501 3.14 38.75 -19.01
N TYR A 502 2.46 39.43 -18.13
CA TYR A 502 2.38 40.88 -18.07
C TYR A 502 2.64 41.33 -16.63
N ASN A 503 3.61 42.22 -16.47
CA ASN A 503 3.97 42.78 -15.17
C ASN A 503 3.89 44.30 -15.26
N LYS A 504 3.14 44.92 -14.36
CA LYS A 504 3.11 46.36 -14.16
C LYS A 504 3.48 46.69 -12.73
N ALA A 505 4.67 47.22 -12.53
CA ALA A 505 5.09 47.75 -11.24
C ALA A 505 4.48 49.15 -11.04
N GLY A 506 4.23 49.55 -9.81
CA GLY A 506 3.79 50.90 -9.47
C GLY A 506 4.88 51.92 -9.77
N GLU A 507 4.47 53.17 -10.03
CA GLU A 507 5.38 54.26 -10.36
C GLU A 507 6.15 54.76 -9.14
N GLU A 508 5.60 54.63 -7.95
CA GLU A 508 6.23 54.93 -6.67
C GLU A 508 6.40 53.68 -5.79
N GLU A 509 7.29 53.74 -4.79
CA GLU A 509 7.56 52.61 -3.88
C GLU A 509 6.32 52.09 -3.14
N LEU A 510 5.27 52.91 -3.01
CA LEU A 510 4.00 52.60 -2.32
C LEU A 510 2.88 52.17 -3.26
N ASP A 511 3.12 52.17 -4.57
CA ASP A 511 2.10 51.81 -5.54
C ASP A 511 1.87 50.31 -5.65
N ALA A 512 0.69 49.98 -6.13
CA ALA A 512 0.34 48.60 -6.39
C ALA A 512 1.09 48.06 -7.61
N SER A 513 1.58 46.83 -7.51
CA SER A 513 2.04 46.06 -8.66
C SER A 513 1.00 45.03 -9.05
N PHE A 514 0.91 44.77 -10.33
CA PHE A 514 -0.01 43.82 -10.93
C PHE A 514 0.74 42.88 -11.84
N ASN A 515 0.58 41.59 -11.62
CA ASN A 515 1.15 40.54 -12.44
C ASN A 515 0.03 39.64 -12.98
N PHE A 516 0.05 39.40 -14.26
CA PHE A 516 -0.79 38.41 -14.93
C PHE A 516 0.10 37.40 -15.63
N THR A 517 -0.19 36.11 -15.46
CA THR A 517 0.48 35.01 -16.14
C THR A 517 -0.53 34.07 -16.79
N ALA A 518 -0.20 33.57 -17.95
CA ALA A 518 -0.97 32.53 -18.63
C ALA A 518 0.02 31.52 -19.22
N GLU A 519 -0.15 30.24 -18.93
CA GLU A 519 0.71 29.19 -19.43
C GLU A 519 -0.14 28.05 -20.01
N TYR A 520 0.13 27.69 -21.25
CA TYR A 520 -0.41 26.52 -21.90
C TYR A 520 0.60 25.37 -21.80
N ARG A 521 0.20 24.30 -21.14
CA ARG A 521 1.02 23.12 -20.89
C ARG A 521 0.56 21.97 -21.79
N MET A 522 1.44 21.50 -22.66
CA MET A 522 1.22 20.35 -23.53
C MET A 522 1.88 19.12 -22.90
N ASP A 523 1.18 18.01 -22.93
CA ASP A 523 1.64 16.73 -22.35
C ASP A 523 2.04 16.90 -20.86
N LYS A 524 1.18 17.56 -20.11
CA LYS A 524 1.37 17.93 -18.72
C LYS A 524 1.80 16.72 -17.89
N SER A 525 2.83 16.90 -17.06
CA SER A 525 3.46 15.85 -16.26
C SER A 525 3.93 14.64 -17.07
N GLY A 526 4.30 14.85 -18.34
CA GLY A 526 4.78 13.79 -19.24
C GLY A 526 3.71 12.81 -19.72
N VAL A 527 2.44 13.11 -19.51
CA VAL A 527 1.31 12.28 -19.98
C VAL A 527 0.84 12.77 -21.35
N ALA A 528 0.95 11.94 -22.35
CA ALA A 528 0.56 12.29 -23.72
C ALA A 528 -0.91 12.75 -23.80
N ASN A 529 -1.13 13.87 -24.51
CA ASN A 529 -2.44 14.53 -24.70
C ASN A 529 -3.09 15.06 -23.41
N ASN A 530 -2.39 15.06 -22.27
CA ASN A 530 -2.85 15.73 -21.06
C ASN A 530 -2.48 17.22 -21.14
N ASN A 531 -3.34 18.04 -21.74
CA ASN A 531 -3.07 19.46 -21.95
C ASN A 531 -3.85 20.30 -20.92
N GLY A 532 -3.27 21.43 -20.52
CA GLY A 532 -3.89 22.32 -19.55
C GLY A 532 -3.51 23.77 -19.75
N VAL A 533 -4.32 24.67 -19.20
CA VAL A 533 -4.05 26.10 -19.12
C VAL A 533 -3.97 26.50 -17.66
N GLU A 534 -2.92 27.20 -17.28
CA GLU A 534 -2.76 27.80 -15.96
C GLU A 534 -2.81 29.32 -16.08
N LEU A 535 -3.59 29.94 -15.22
CA LEU A 535 -3.73 31.40 -15.16
C LEU A 535 -3.35 31.85 -13.76
N GLY A 536 -2.45 32.83 -13.68
CA GLY A 536 -2.04 33.47 -12.45
C GLY A 536 -2.38 34.94 -12.44
N LEU A 537 -2.90 35.44 -11.34
CA LEU A 537 -3.15 36.83 -11.09
C LEU A 537 -2.60 37.20 -9.72
N ASN A 538 -1.63 38.08 -9.68
CA ASN A 538 -1.05 38.53 -8.43
C ASN A 538 -1.14 40.08 -8.36
N PHE A 539 -1.76 40.55 -7.30
CA PHE A 539 -1.86 41.98 -6.99
C PHE A 539 -1.18 42.21 -5.65
N VAL A 540 -0.09 42.96 -5.66
CA VAL A 540 0.65 43.33 -4.46
C VAL A 540 0.62 44.84 -4.28
N LYS A 541 0.02 45.29 -3.21
CA LYS A 541 0.11 46.67 -2.76
C LYS A 541 1.03 46.74 -1.55
N LYS A 542 2.11 47.52 -1.67
CA LYS A 542 2.99 47.76 -0.53
C LYS A 542 2.37 48.89 0.29
N PHE A 543 2.06 48.57 1.52
CA PHE A 543 1.67 49.55 2.52
C PHE A 543 2.93 49.99 3.24
N ALA A 544 3.19 51.30 3.31
CA ALA A 544 4.33 51.88 4.03
C ALA A 544 5.75 51.59 3.47
N GLY A 545 5.92 51.46 2.16
CA GLY A 545 7.24 51.42 1.50
C GLY A 545 8.32 50.62 2.25
N ASN A 546 9.53 51.15 2.29
CA ASN A 546 10.63 50.56 3.08
C ASN A 546 10.53 50.81 4.60
N CYS A 547 9.42 51.32 5.10
CA CYS A 547 9.14 51.44 6.54
C CYS A 547 8.81 50.06 7.14
N LYS A 548 9.41 49.01 6.60
CA LYS A 548 9.22 47.67 7.08
C LYS A 548 9.70 47.53 8.52
N PHE A 549 8.76 47.12 9.27
CA PHE A 549 8.94 46.32 10.44
C PHE A 549 10.42 46.05 10.83
N LEU A 550 10.78 46.64 11.96
CA LEU A 550 11.65 46.16 13.00
C LEU A 550 13.17 46.17 12.82
N TRP A 551 13.76 46.13 11.65
CA TRP A 551 15.21 45.90 11.58
C TRP A 551 16.07 47.03 10.94
N MET A 552 15.46 47.99 10.23
CA MET A 552 16.18 49.15 9.69
C MET A 552 15.33 50.39 9.79
N LYS A 553 15.74 51.32 10.63
CA LYS A 553 15.17 52.69 10.67
C LYS A 553 15.41 53.37 9.32
N ASN A 554 14.40 53.41 8.45
CA ASN A 554 14.48 54.25 7.26
C ASN A 554 14.11 55.69 7.65
N PRO A 555 15.04 56.64 7.56
CA PRO A 555 14.80 58.03 7.99
C PRO A 555 13.65 58.69 7.24
N LYS A 556 13.30 58.19 6.05
CA LYS A 556 12.17 58.72 5.25
C LYS A 556 10.80 58.41 5.83
N CYS A 557 10.72 57.45 6.74
CA CYS A 557 9.47 57.04 7.35
C CYS A 557 9.15 57.76 8.64
N PHE A 558 10.07 58.50 9.17
CA PHE A 558 9.95 59.19 10.46
C PHE A 558 10.04 60.71 10.28
N GLU A 559 9.34 61.44 11.10
CA GLU A 559 9.43 62.87 11.27
C GLU A 559 9.60 63.21 12.75
N LYS A 560 10.09 64.40 13.05
CA LYS A 560 10.18 64.84 14.44
C LYS A 560 8.89 65.54 14.82
N ASP A 561 8.30 65.16 15.92
CA ASP A 561 7.17 65.85 16.50
C ASP A 561 7.57 67.20 17.11
N ALA A 562 6.59 67.94 17.64
CA ALA A 562 6.81 69.25 18.24
C ALA A 562 7.78 69.26 19.43
N ASN A 563 8.09 68.06 20.00
CA ASN A 563 9.00 67.89 21.12
C ASN A 563 10.37 67.35 20.66
N GLY A 564 10.59 67.20 19.34
CA GLY A 564 11.83 66.67 18.75
C GLY A 564 11.96 65.15 18.77
N LYS A 565 10.93 64.41 19.17
CA LYS A 565 10.87 62.93 19.18
C LYS A 565 10.54 62.41 17.77
N GLU A 566 11.26 61.40 17.31
CA GLU A 566 10.98 60.73 16.03
C GLU A 566 9.66 59.99 16.12
N VAL A 567 8.72 60.29 15.25
CA VAL A 567 7.43 59.63 15.09
C VAL A 567 7.22 59.20 13.64
N LEU A 568 6.46 58.11 13.43
CA LEU A 568 6.14 57.66 12.11
C LEU A 568 5.31 58.71 11.36
N LYS A 569 5.65 58.99 10.11
CA LYS A 569 4.87 59.95 9.30
C LYS A 569 3.43 59.46 9.16
N ALA A 570 2.48 60.36 9.49
CA ALA A 570 1.06 60.05 9.54
C ALA A 570 0.47 59.63 8.17
N ASP A 571 1.07 60.05 7.09
CA ASP A 571 0.64 59.77 5.72
C ASP A 571 1.02 58.37 5.24
N LEU A 572 1.90 57.63 5.94
CA LEU A 572 2.26 56.27 5.62
C LEU A 572 1.13 55.26 5.86
N PHE A 573 0.19 55.59 6.74
CA PHE A 573 -0.98 54.74 7.02
C PHE A 573 -2.27 55.27 6.36
N GLY A 574 -2.16 56.27 5.44
CA GLY A 574 -3.31 56.97 4.95
C GLY A 574 -3.97 57.80 6.07
N LYS A 575 -4.96 58.63 5.78
CA LYS A 575 -5.67 59.46 6.76
C LYS A 575 -6.33 58.66 7.93
N ASN A 576 -6.08 57.37 8.05
CA ASN A 576 -6.60 56.51 9.09
C ASN A 576 -5.48 56.08 10.06
N THR A 577 -4.93 57.01 10.81
CA THR A 577 -4.34 56.74 12.13
C THR A 577 -5.36 56.07 13.07
N ASP A 578 -6.63 56.11 12.71
CA ASP A 578 -7.72 55.41 13.41
C ASP A 578 -7.59 53.89 13.41
N ASN A 579 -6.87 53.26 12.46
CA ASN A 579 -6.76 51.81 12.45
C ASN A 579 -5.72 51.24 13.45
N ALA A 580 -4.62 51.93 13.74
CA ALA A 580 -3.71 51.50 14.81
C ALA A 580 -4.35 51.77 16.20
N THR A 581 -5.08 52.91 16.30
CA THR A 581 -5.87 53.22 17.49
C THR A 581 -7.12 52.34 17.64
N ALA A 582 -7.72 51.85 16.55
CA ALA A 582 -8.84 50.90 16.58
C ALA A 582 -8.47 49.56 17.22
N HIS A 583 -7.19 49.18 17.16
CA HIS A 583 -6.68 47.97 17.85
C HIS A 583 -6.04 48.29 19.21
N GLY A 584 -6.09 49.53 19.68
CA GLY A 584 -5.60 49.92 20.99
C GLY A 584 -4.09 49.76 21.20
N LEU A 585 -3.31 49.82 20.13
CA LEU A 585 -1.85 49.68 20.16
C LEU A 585 -1.16 50.92 19.59
N VAL A 586 -0.07 51.32 20.24
CA VAL A 586 0.87 52.35 19.72
C VAL A 586 2.28 51.74 19.69
N TYR A 587 3.05 52.05 18.64
CA TYR A 587 4.42 51.59 18.55
C TYR A 587 5.34 52.51 19.34
N ASP A 588 6.03 51.93 20.31
CA ASP A 588 7.01 52.65 21.16
C ASP A 588 8.43 52.48 20.57
N LEU A 589 8.98 53.59 20.12
CA LEU A 589 10.31 53.66 19.51
C LEU A 589 11.47 53.44 20.50
N GLU A 590 11.25 53.63 21.80
CA GLU A 590 12.29 53.39 22.81
C GLU A 590 12.42 51.90 23.19
N THR A 591 11.29 51.20 23.19
CA THR A 591 11.26 49.79 23.54
C THR A 591 11.18 48.87 22.33
N ASP A 592 11.06 49.42 21.12
CA ASP A 592 10.94 48.67 19.84
C ASP A 592 9.76 47.68 19.86
N LYS A 593 8.65 48.03 20.50
CA LYS A 593 7.45 47.19 20.67
C LYS A 593 6.14 47.93 20.48
N PHE A 594 5.11 47.22 20.03
CA PHE A 594 3.76 47.69 20.13
C PHE A 594 3.29 47.62 21.58
N ILE A 595 2.93 48.74 22.15
CA ILE A 595 2.37 48.83 23.50
C ILE A 595 0.89 49.22 23.47
N PRO A 596 0.07 48.71 24.39
CA PRO A 596 -1.31 49.14 24.50
C PRO A 596 -1.41 50.63 24.79
N ILE A 597 -2.33 51.30 24.11
CA ILE A 597 -2.66 52.71 24.44
C ILE A 597 -3.22 52.71 25.86
N LYS A 598 -2.50 53.28 26.79
CA LYS A 598 -3.07 53.52 28.14
C LYS A 598 -4.17 54.58 27.96
N LYS A 599 -5.42 54.14 28.22
CA LYS A 599 -6.56 55.06 28.35
C LYS A 599 -6.36 56.03 29.51
#